data_4360c380c91767e84d51c372c4634595
#
_entry.id   4360c380c91767e84d51c372c4634595
#
_cell.length_a   1.000
_cell.length_b   1.000
_cell.length_c   1.000
_cell.angle_alpha   90.00
_cell.angle_beta   90.00
_cell.angle_gamma   90.00
#
_symmetry.space_group_name_H-M   'P 1'
#
loop_
_entity.id
_entity.type
_entity.pdbx_description
1 polymer ?
#
loop_
_entity_poly.entity_id
_entity_poly.type
_entity_poly.pdbx_seq_one_letter_code
_entity_poly.pdbx_strand_id
1 'polypeptide(L)'
;GDIAMIAASDTVVSLCPTTEADLGDGIARVKDLQDAGVRMAIGTDEDVITDPFTELRMLESTARLATGTRGVIGCEALWKIGTRNGVESLRPAAEPLPRQTSTPGPGSAGLAVGDPADIVVVEPSSARLAGVDPTRWPLVATANDVAATIVAGEWNRLDAAVAEDLRHVLDELRGRDS
;
A
#
# COMPACT_ATOMS: atom_id res chain seq x y z
N GLY A 1 19.61 1.49 -19.74
CA GLY A 1 18.77 2.63 -19.40
C GLY A 1 18.48 2.66 -17.90
N ASP A 2 17.73 3.63 -17.43
CA ASP A 2 17.52 3.96 -16.01
C ASP A 2 16.95 2.78 -15.20
N ILE A 3 15.98 2.04 -15.75
CA ILE A 3 15.41 0.83 -15.10
C ILE A 3 16.49 -0.22 -14.82
N ALA A 4 17.44 -0.42 -15.73
CA ALA A 4 18.53 -1.37 -15.50
C ALA A 4 19.49 -0.91 -14.40
N MET A 5 19.71 0.40 -14.26
CA MET A 5 20.50 0.95 -13.15
C MET A 5 19.77 0.80 -11.83
N ILE A 6 18.48 1.07 -11.79
CA ILE A 6 17.64 0.86 -10.60
C ILE A 6 17.67 -0.61 -10.18
N ALA A 7 17.48 -1.53 -11.13
CA ALA A 7 17.53 -2.96 -10.84
C ALA A 7 18.89 -3.42 -10.28
N ALA A 8 19.99 -2.83 -10.78
CA ALA A 8 21.33 -3.15 -10.33
C ALA A 8 21.68 -2.53 -8.96
N SER A 9 20.97 -1.48 -8.53
CA SER A 9 21.21 -0.78 -7.26
C SER A 9 20.47 -1.34 -6.07
N ASP A 10 19.63 -2.37 -6.26
CA ASP A 10 18.74 -2.93 -5.22
C ASP A 10 17.78 -1.90 -4.58
N THR A 11 17.49 -0.83 -5.30
CA THR A 11 16.60 0.25 -4.86
C THR A 11 15.14 -0.21 -4.91
N VAL A 12 14.34 0.25 -3.96
CA VAL A 12 12.88 0.14 -4.00
C VAL A 12 12.32 1.41 -4.65
N VAL A 13 11.44 1.25 -5.63
CA VAL A 13 10.72 2.35 -6.28
C VAL A 13 9.37 2.52 -5.62
N SER A 14 9.14 3.68 -4.99
CA SER A 14 7.81 4.04 -4.48
C SER A 14 7.00 4.69 -5.60
N LEU A 15 5.76 4.25 -5.75
CA LEU A 15 4.80 4.74 -6.73
C LEU A 15 3.56 5.27 -6.00
N CYS A 16 3.02 6.39 -6.46
CA CYS A 16 1.89 7.06 -5.86
C CYS A 16 0.80 7.31 -6.92
N PRO A 17 0.14 6.24 -7.41
CA PRO A 17 -0.70 6.29 -8.61
C PRO A 17 -1.85 7.30 -8.53
N THR A 18 -2.40 7.58 -7.36
CA THR A 18 -3.47 8.58 -7.24
C THR A 18 -2.94 9.99 -7.36
N THR A 19 -1.79 10.31 -6.77
CA THR A 19 -1.10 11.60 -6.93
C THR A 19 -0.58 11.78 -8.37
N GLU A 20 0.04 10.74 -8.94
CA GLU A 20 0.51 10.75 -10.33
C GLU A 20 -0.65 11.06 -11.31
N ALA A 21 -1.85 10.55 -11.02
CA ALA A 21 -3.04 10.83 -11.81
C ALA A 21 -3.57 12.26 -11.58
N ASP A 22 -3.53 12.76 -10.36
CA ASP A 22 -3.99 14.11 -10.00
C ASP A 22 -3.09 15.19 -10.61
N LEU A 23 -1.78 15.00 -10.55
CA LEU A 23 -0.79 15.90 -11.13
C LEU A 23 -0.62 15.74 -12.66
N GLY A 24 -1.10 14.66 -13.24
CA GLY A 24 -0.93 14.39 -14.66
C GLY A 24 0.48 13.96 -15.05
N ASP A 25 1.23 13.32 -14.15
CA ASP A 25 2.62 12.88 -14.34
C ASP A 25 2.76 11.71 -15.32
N GLY A 26 1.64 11.15 -15.72
CA GLY A 26 1.56 10.01 -16.63
C GLY A 26 1.46 8.67 -15.92
N ILE A 27 1.72 7.59 -16.65
CA ILE A 27 1.61 6.23 -16.12
C ILE A 27 3.00 5.64 -15.94
N ALA A 28 3.31 5.20 -14.72
CA ALA A 28 4.57 4.54 -14.41
C ALA A 28 4.77 3.27 -15.25
N ARG A 29 6.00 3.00 -15.66
CA ARG A 29 6.38 1.82 -16.46
C ARG A 29 6.45 0.55 -15.61
N VAL A 30 5.36 0.24 -14.92
CA VAL A 30 5.26 -0.84 -13.93
C VAL A 30 5.67 -2.20 -14.51
N LYS A 31 5.22 -2.51 -15.74
CA LYS A 31 5.58 -3.77 -16.42
C LYS A 31 7.09 -3.91 -16.60
N ASP A 32 7.74 -2.84 -17.04
CA ASP A 32 9.18 -2.86 -17.29
C ASP A 32 9.98 -2.95 -15.99
N LEU A 33 9.53 -2.27 -14.92
CA LEU A 33 10.10 -2.39 -13.58
C LEU A 33 9.99 -3.83 -13.06
N GLN A 34 8.82 -4.44 -13.22
CA GLN A 34 8.58 -5.82 -12.80
C GLN A 34 9.45 -6.81 -13.57
N ASP A 35 9.52 -6.67 -14.90
CA ASP A 35 10.32 -7.54 -15.75
C ASP A 35 11.82 -7.43 -15.46
N ALA A 36 12.27 -6.27 -15.01
CA ALA A 36 13.65 -6.04 -14.57
C ALA A 36 13.91 -6.50 -13.12
N GLY A 37 12.89 -7.02 -12.41
CA GLY A 37 13.03 -7.47 -11.04
C GLY A 37 13.13 -6.36 -10.01
N VAL A 38 12.76 -5.12 -10.37
CA VAL A 38 12.78 -3.99 -9.44
C VAL A 38 11.69 -4.17 -8.39
N ARG A 39 12.06 -4.00 -7.12
CA ARG A 39 11.08 -3.98 -6.03
C ARG A 39 10.32 -2.66 -6.07
N MET A 40 8.99 -2.74 -5.99
CA MET A 40 8.10 -1.58 -5.95
C MET A 40 7.40 -1.52 -4.59
N ALA A 41 7.08 -0.33 -4.14
CA ALA A 41 6.22 -0.02 -3.00
C ALA A 41 5.19 1.02 -3.44
N ILE A 42 4.20 1.29 -2.60
CA ILE A 42 3.26 2.40 -2.78
C ILE A 42 3.46 3.45 -1.70
N GLY A 43 3.10 4.68 -2.04
CA GLY A 43 2.94 5.81 -1.13
C GLY A 43 1.69 6.60 -1.51
N THR A 44 1.32 7.59 -0.70
CA THR A 44 0.21 8.50 -0.95
C THR A 44 0.66 9.86 -1.48
N ASP A 45 1.91 10.24 -1.21
CA ASP A 45 2.55 11.51 -1.59
C ASP A 45 1.73 12.73 -1.12
N GLU A 46 0.94 13.36 -1.96
CA GLU A 46 0.13 14.55 -1.60
C GLU A 46 -1.04 14.25 -0.64
N ASP A 47 -1.27 13.01 -0.28
CA ASP A 47 -2.37 12.57 0.58
C ASP A 47 -3.78 12.93 0.05
N VAL A 48 -3.93 13.09 -1.27
CA VAL A 48 -5.23 13.26 -1.93
C VAL A 48 -6.16 12.08 -1.62
N ILE A 49 -5.60 10.90 -1.64
CA ILE A 49 -6.26 9.66 -1.21
C ILE A 49 -5.31 8.91 -0.27
N THR A 50 -5.74 8.72 0.98
CA THR A 50 -4.97 8.02 2.02
C THR A 50 -5.38 6.54 2.19
N ASP A 51 -5.86 5.91 1.11
CA ASP A 51 -6.31 4.52 1.09
C ASP A 51 -5.31 3.63 0.34
N PRO A 52 -4.50 2.82 1.04
CA PRO A 52 -3.51 1.94 0.42
C PRO A 52 -4.11 0.93 -0.57
N PHE A 53 -5.34 0.47 -0.34
CA PHE A 53 -6.02 -0.42 -1.27
C PHE A 53 -6.39 0.30 -2.57
N THR A 54 -6.75 1.57 -2.48
CA THR A 54 -7.00 2.40 -3.67
C THR A 54 -5.71 2.61 -4.44
N GLU A 55 -4.57 2.89 -3.79
CA GLU A 55 -3.27 2.98 -4.44
C GLU A 55 -2.90 1.69 -5.19
N LEU A 56 -3.03 0.54 -4.53
CA LEU A 56 -2.76 -0.77 -5.16
C LEU A 56 -3.67 -1.05 -6.36
N ARG A 57 -4.94 -0.69 -6.26
CA ARG A 57 -5.91 -0.84 -7.35
C ARG A 57 -5.58 0.10 -8.51
N MET A 58 -5.24 1.35 -8.23
CA MET A 58 -4.84 2.33 -9.24
C MET A 58 -3.57 1.89 -9.95
N LEU A 59 -2.57 1.38 -9.23
CA LEU A 59 -1.33 0.85 -9.80
C LEU A 59 -1.60 -0.23 -10.86
N GLU A 60 -2.41 -1.22 -10.53
CA GLU A 60 -2.78 -2.28 -11.48
C GLU A 60 -3.69 -1.75 -12.61
N SER A 61 -4.62 -0.84 -12.31
CA SER A 61 -5.55 -0.30 -13.30
C SER A 61 -4.84 0.55 -14.34
N THR A 62 -3.91 1.41 -13.95
CA THR A 62 -3.12 2.22 -14.86
C THR A 62 -2.17 1.37 -15.69
N ALA A 63 -1.56 0.34 -15.09
CA ALA A 63 -0.77 -0.65 -15.82
C ALA A 63 -1.58 -1.39 -16.90
N ARG A 64 -2.85 -1.75 -16.61
CA ARG A 64 -3.78 -2.33 -17.60
C ARG A 64 -4.04 -1.37 -18.76
N LEU A 65 -4.30 -0.10 -18.45
CA LEU A 65 -4.55 0.92 -19.48
C LEU A 65 -3.32 1.11 -20.37
N ALA A 66 -2.13 1.15 -19.78
CA ALA A 66 -0.89 1.33 -20.53
C ALA A 66 -0.55 0.13 -21.43
N THR A 67 -0.85 -1.09 -20.99
CA THR A 67 -0.45 -2.33 -21.69
C THR A 67 -1.57 -2.97 -22.51
N GLY A 68 -2.82 -2.57 -22.30
CA GLY A 68 -3.99 -3.27 -22.86
C GLY A 68 -4.19 -4.69 -22.33
N THR A 69 -3.53 -5.05 -21.23
CA THR A 69 -3.51 -6.42 -20.68
C THR A 69 -4.02 -6.42 -19.24
N ARG A 70 -4.85 -7.40 -18.87
CA ARG A 70 -5.32 -7.59 -17.49
C ARG A 70 -4.33 -8.42 -16.68
N GLY A 71 -4.21 -8.12 -15.39
CA GLY A 71 -3.37 -8.88 -14.48
C GLY A 71 -1.88 -8.65 -14.73
N VAL A 72 -1.51 -7.43 -15.06
CA VAL A 72 -0.10 -7.01 -15.21
C VAL A 72 0.65 -7.26 -13.92
N ILE A 73 0.03 -6.89 -12.79
CA ILE A 73 0.53 -7.16 -11.46
C ILE A 73 -0.39 -8.18 -10.80
N GLY A 74 0.14 -9.37 -10.47
CA GLY A 74 -0.63 -10.39 -9.76
C GLY A 74 -0.94 -9.97 -8.32
N CYS A 75 -2.03 -10.50 -7.74
CA CYS A 75 -2.46 -10.15 -6.39
C CYS A 75 -1.38 -10.41 -5.31
N GLU A 76 -0.59 -11.47 -5.45
CA GLU A 76 0.54 -11.73 -4.55
C GLU A 76 1.60 -10.63 -4.60
N ALA A 77 1.91 -10.14 -5.80
CA ALA A 77 2.83 -9.02 -5.96
C ALA A 77 2.26 -7.72 -5.39
N LEU A 78 0.95 -7.47 -5.59
CA LEU A 78 0.28 -6.31 -4.98
C LEU A 78 0.33 -6.36 -3.45
N TRP A 79 0.14 -7.53 -2.83
CA TRP A 79 0.32 -7.68 -1.39
C TRP A 79 1.74 -7.31 -0.94
N LYS A 80 2.77 -7.78 -1.65
CA LYS A 80 4.17 -7.44 -1.32
C LYS A 80 4.43 -5.94 -1.48
N ILE A 81 3.90 -5.33 -2.54
CA ILE A 81 4.02 -3.90 -2.82
C ILE A 81 3.39 -3.06 -1.69
N GLY A 82 2.19 -3.43 -1.24
CA GLY A 82 1.45 -2.69 -0.21
C GLY A 82 1.90 -3.00 1.22
N THR A 83 2.86 -3.91 1.44
CA THR A 83 3.28 -4.33 2.77
C THR A 83 4.81 -4.41 2.88
N ARG A 84 5.37 -5.59 2.65
CA ARG A 84 6.77 -5.92 2.89
C ARG A 84 7.73 -4.98 2.17
N ASN A 85 7.51 -4.69 0.90
CA ASN A 85 8.43 -3.87 0.12
C ASN A 85 8.53 -2.43 0.67
N GLY A 86 7.41 -1.87 1.15
CA GLY A 86 7.37 -0.57 1.81
C GLY A 86 8.21 -0.58 3.09
N VAL A 87 8.03 -1.60 3.94
CA VAL A 87 8.84 -1.75 5.15
C VAL A 87 10.32 -1.89 4.82
N GLU A 88 10.68 -2.69 3.81
CA GLU A 88 12.06 -2.85 3.38
C GLU A 88 12.68 -1.54 2.87
N SER A 89 11.90 -0.67 2.21
CA SER A 89 12.37 0.62 1.71
C SER A 89 12.75 1.61 2.81
N LEU A 90 12.14 1.49 3.97
CA LEU A 90 12.35 2.39 5.12
C LEU A 90 13.45 1.90 6.07
N ARG A 91 13.95 0.69 5.89
CA ARG A 91 14.97 0.12 6.78
C ARG A 91 16.39 0.45 6.31
N PRO A 92 17.32 0.67 7.26
CA PRO A 92 18.74 0.74 6.92
C PRO A 92 19.19 -0.56 6.23
N ALA A 93 20.01 -0.44 5.21
CA ALA A 93 20.56 -1.61 4.47
C ALA A 93 21.27 -2.65 5.36
N ALA A 94 21.71 -2.24 6.54
CA ALA A 94 22.37 -3.10 7.52
C ALA A 94 21.40 -3.99 8.33
N GLU A 95 20.10 -3.78 8.26
CA GLU A 95 19.10 -4.51 9.04
C GLU A 95 18.06 -5.17 8.11
N PRO A 96 18.42 -6.25 7.41
CA PRO A 96 17.45 -6.96 6.57
C PRO A 96 16.31 -7.51 7.43
N LEU A 97 15.10 -7.54 6.87
CA LEU A 97 13.98 -8.25 7.50
C LEU A 97 14.36 -9.72 7.72
N PRO A 98 13.91 -10.32 8.83
CA PRO A 98 14.03 -11.74 9.03
C PRO A 98 13.56 -12.50 7.77
N ARG A 99 14.31 -13.48 7.32
CA ARG A 99 13.88 -14.33 6.21
C ARG A 99 12.59 -15.02 6.64
N GLN A 100 11.54 -14.83 5.88
CA GLN A 100 10.32 -15.61 6.09
C GLN A 100 10.64 -17.08 5.91
N THR A 101 10.59 -17.84 7.00
CA THR A 101 10.84 -19.30 7.01
C THR A 101 9.56 -20.08 6.69
N SER A 102 8.40 -19.42 6.67
CA SER A 102 7.10 -20.01 6.34
C SER A 102 6.56 -19.43 5.04
N THR A 103 5.95 -20.28 4.21
CA THR A 103 5.16 -19.84 3.06
C THR A 103 3.95 -19.06 3.60
N PRO A 104 3.76 -17.78 3.23
CA PRO A 104 2.60 -17.04 3.67
C PRO A 104 1.33 -17.76 3.23
N GLY A 105 0.40 -17.97 4.16
CA GLY A 105 -0.93 -18.45 3.80
C GLY A 105 -1.66 -17.43 2.91
N PRO A 106 -2.75 -17.86 2.22
CA PRO A 106 -3.59 -16.95 1.45
C PRO A 106 -4.06 -15.79 2.32
N GLY A 107 -3.77 -14.56 1.91
CA GLY A 107 -4.16 -13.34 2.65
C GLY A 107 -3.28 -12.97 3.85
N SER A 108 -2.27 -13.75 4.20
CA SER A 108 -1.24 -13.30 5.13
C SER A 108 -0.10 -12.67 4.31
N ALA A 109 0.14 -11.40 4.50
CA ALA A 109 1.29 -10.71 3.90
C ALA A 109 2.64 -11.18 4.49
N GLY A 110 2.66 -12.42 5.01
CA GLY A 110 3.84 -13.06 5.55
C GLY A 110 4.14 -12.72 7.00
N LEU A 111 3.15 -12.75 7.88
CA LEU A 111 3.36 -12.66 9.32
C LEU A 111 4.10 -13.90 9.82
N ALA A 112 5.24 -13.71 10.44
CA ALA A 112 6.01 -14.76 11.08
C ALA A 112 6.41 -14.35 12.50
N VAL A 113 6.66 -15.34 13.34
CA VAL A 113 7.18 -15.08 14.69
C VAL A 113 8.54 -14.40 14.59
N GLY A 114 8.67 -13.24 15.21
CA GLY A 114 9.87 -12.40 15.16
C GLY A 114 9.79 -11.24 14.16
N ASP A 115 8.74 -11.17 13.34
CA ASP A 115 8.47 -9.99 12.51
C ASP A 115 8.02 -8.80 13.38
N PRO A 116 8.21 -7.55 12.93
CA PRO A 116 7.62 -6.39 13.57
C PRO A 116 6.11 -6.56 13.72
N ALA A 117 5.58 -6.19 14.88
CA ALA A 117 4.16 -6.30 15.17
C ALA A 117 3.38 -5.08 14.64
N ASP A 118 3.60 -4.72 13.36
CA ASP A 118 2.85 -3.71 12.64
C ASP A 118 1.88 -4.43 11.69
N ILE A 119 0.59 -4.43 12.03
CA ILE A 119 -0.41 -5.28 11.40
C ILE A 119 -1.65 -4.47 11.08
N VAL A 120 -2.22 -4.68 9.89
CA VAL A 120 -3.54 -4.18 9.50
C VAL A 120 -4.55 -5.31 9.64
N VAL A 121 -5.64 -5.05 10.35
CA VAL A 121 -6.76 -5.99 10.53
C VAL A 121 -7.89 -5.58 9.60
N VAL A 122 -8.25 -6.45 8.66
CA VAL A 122 -9.32 -6.22 7.70
C VAL A 122 -10.56 -7.01 8.13
N GLU A 123 -11.74 -6.36 8.07
CA GLU A 123 -13.03 -6.95 8.42
C GLU A 123 -13.65 -7.67 7.21
N PRO A 124 -13.68 -9.01 7.18
CA PRO A 124 -14.14 -9.77 6.01
C PRO A 124 -15.66 -9.80 5.84
N SER A 125 -16.43 -9.37 6.85
CA SER A 125 -17.88 -9.43 6.82
C SER A 125 -18.55 -8.26 6.10
N SER A 126 -17.76 -7.28 5.63
CA SER A 126 -18.30 -6.19 4.82
C SER A 126 -18.97 -6.74 3.55
N ALA A 127 -20.03 -6.07 3.08
CA ALA A 127 -20.73 -6.48 1.85
C ALA A 127 -19.80 -6.52 0.62
N ARG A 128 -18.69 -5.76 0.66
CA ARG A 128 -17.66 -5.71 -0.38
C ARG A 128 -16.79 -6.97 -0.40
N LEU A 129 -16.43 -7.47 0.78
CA LEU A 129 -15.47 -8.57 0.94
C LEU A 129 -16.15 -9.91 1.18
N ALA A 130 -17.46 -9.94 1.43
CA ALA A 130 -18.21 -11.17 1.67
C ALA A 130 -18.00 -12.18 0.54
N GLY A 131 -17.41 -13.33 0.86
CA GLY A 131 -17.11 -14.39 -0.10
C GLY A 131 -15.94 -14.11 -1.06
N VAL A 132 -15.22 -13.00 -0.89
CA VAL A 132 -14.01 -12.72 -1.67
C VAL A 132 -12.80 -13.36 -1.01
N ASP A 133 -12.04 -14.13 -1.78
CA ASP A 133 -10.78 -14.71 -1.32
C ASP A 133 -9.81 -13.60 -0.86
N PRO A 134 -9.21 -13.68 0.34
CA PRO A 134 -8.29 -12.69 0.86
C PRO A 134 -7.10 -12.36 -0.05
N THR A 135 -6.67 -13.30 -0.90
CA THR A 135 -5.62 -13.03 -1.90
C THR A 135 -6.00 -11.91 -2.87
N ARG A 136 -7.29 -11.66 -3.07
CA ARG A 136 -7.82 -10.64 -3.99
C ARG A 136 -8.14 -9.29 -3.32
N TRP A 137 -8.04 -9.18 -2.01
CA TRP A 137 -8.36 -7.94 -1.30
C TRP A 137 -7.58 -6.71 -1.79
N PRO A 138 -6.30 -6.81 -2.25
CA PRO A 138 -5.62 -5.64 -2.82
C PRO A 138 -6.38 -4.94 -3.95
N LEU A 139 -7.26 -5.67 -4.64
CA LEU A 139 -8.06 -5.14 -5.76
C LEU A 139 -9.49 -4.74 -5.38
N VAL A 140 -9.99 -5.14 -4.21
CA VAL A 140 -11.41 -4.96 -3.84
C VAL A 140 -11.62 -4.24 -2.51
N ALA A 141 -10.72 -4.42 -1.54
CA ALA A 141 -10.82 -3.75 -0.25
C ALA A 141 -10.64 -2.23 -0.38
N THR A 142 -11.02 -1.52 0.66
CA THR A 142 -10.82 -0.09 0.85
C THR A 142 -10.41 0.17 2.31
N ALA A 143 -9.98 1.38 2.63
CA ALA A 143 -9.71 1.79 4.01
C ALA A 143 -10.92 1.55 4.94
N ASN A 144 -12.15 1.62 4.43
CA ASN A 144 -13.35 1.35 5.22
C ASN A 144 -13.51 -0.12 5.65
N ASP A 145 -12.77 -1.05 5.04
CA ASP A 145 -12.74 -2.45 5.43
C ASP A 145 -11.67 -2.73 6.49
N VAL A 146 -10.88 -1.73 6.88
CA VAL A 146 -9.89 -1.84 7.96
C VAL A 146 -10.58 -1.66 9.31
N ALA A 147 -10.58 -2.72 10.12
CA ALA A 147 -11.17 -2.71 11.44
C ALA A 147 -10.26 -2.10 12.51
N ALA A 148 -8.95 -2.30 12.38
CA ALA A 148 -7.94 -1.78 13.29
C ALA A 148 -6.54 -1.88 12.67
N THR A 149 -5.60 -1.16 13.27
CA THR A 149 -4.16 -1.35 13.06
C THR A 149 -3.51 -1.72 14.37
N ILE A 150 -2.42 -2.47 14.28
CA ILE A 150 -1.53 -2.75 15.41
C ILE A 150 -0.21 -2.10 15.05
N VAL A 151 0.33 -1.27 15.91
CA VAL A 151 1.60 -0.57 15.71
C VAL A 151 2.52 -0.90 16.89
N ALA A 152 3.68 -1.46 16.62
CA ALA A 152 4.62 -1.92 17.62
C ALA A 152 3.98 -2.87 18.67
N GLY A 153 2.99 -3.67 18.26
CA GLY A 153 2.26 -4.59 19.11
C GLY A 153 1.08 -4.00 19.87
N GLU A 154 0.83 -2.71 19.76
CA GLU A 154 -0.29 -2.03 20.43
C GLU A 154 -1.46 -1.80 19.47
N TRP A 155 -2.68 -2.07 19.93
CA TRP A 155 -3.89 -1.83 19.14
C TRP A 155 -4.14 -0.34 18.99
N ASN A 156 -4.22 0.09 17.75
CA ASN A 156 -4.66 1.43 17.38
C ASN A 156 -6.02 1.32 16.67
N ARG A 157 -7.05 1.86 17.28
CA ARG A 157 -8.38 1.99 16.67
C ARG A 157 -8.62 3.45 16.36
N LEU A 158 -9.17 3.73 15.18
CA LEU A 158 -9.62 5.07 14.86
C LEU A 158 -10.62 5.54 15.91
N ASP A 159 -10.25 6.56 16.66
CA ASP A 159 -11.14 7.20 17.62
C ASP A 159 -12.02 8.22 16.87
N ALA A 160 -13.33 8.14 17.05
CA ALA A 160 -14.26 9.13 16.51
C ALA A 160 -13.95 10.56 17.00
N ALA A 161 -13.32 10.71 18.16
CA ALA A 161 -12.87 11.99 18.70
C ALA A 161 -11.87 12.70 17.77
N VAL A 162 -11.01 11.98 17.05
CA VAL A 162 -10.04 12.58 16.12
C VAL A 162 -10.71 13.41 15.03
N ALA A 163 -11.87 12.97 14.52
CA ALA A 163 -12.60 13.73 13.50
C ALA A 163 -13.27 14.99 14.08
N GLU A 164 -13.62 14.97 15.35
CA GLU A 164 -14.19 16.12 16.07
C GLU A 164 -13.11 17.14 16.38
N ASP A 165 -11.96 16.70 16.87
CA ASP A 165 -10.79 17.54 17.14
C ASP A 165 -10.30 18.22 15.85
N LEU A 166 -10.21 17.49 14.74
CA LEU A 166 -9.81 18.06 13.45
C LEU A 166 -10.81 19.13 12.99
N ARG A 167 -12.13 18.88 13.12
CA ARG A 167 -13.15 19.90 12.78
C ARG A 167 -12.96 21.17 13.62
N HIS A 168 -12.74 21.02 14.91
CA HIS A 168 -12.51 22.13 15.80
C HIS A 168 -11.31 22.98 15.39
N VAL A 169 -10.17 22.34 15.10
CA VAL A 169 -8.96 23.02 14.61
C VAL A 169 -9.21 23.73 13.28
N LEU A 170 -9.90 23.10 12.34
CA LEU A 170 -10.22 23.71 11.04
C LEU A 170 -11.15 24.93 11.18
N ASP A 171 -12.12 24.89 12.09
CA ASP A 171 -13.03 26.01 12.36
C ASP A 171 -12.28 27.17 13.03
N GLU A 172 -11.34 26.90 13.94
CA GLU A 172 -10.45 27.92 14.51
C GLU A 172 -9.57 28.60 13.45
N LEU A 173 -9.01 27.83 12.52
CA LEU A 173 -8.20 28.37 11.43
C LEU A 173 -9.01 29.26 10.49
N ARG A 174 -10.21 28.82 10.09
CA ARG A 174 -11.13 29.61 9.24
C ARG A 174 -11.60 30.90 9.92
N GLY A 175 -11.77 30.89 11.25
CA GLY A 175 -12.15 32.08 12.02
C GLY A 175 -11.03 33.10 12.17
N ARG A 176 -9.78 32.80 11.87
CA ARG A 176 -8.64 33.72 11.89
C ARG A 176 -8.47 34.53 10.60
N ASP A 177 -9.07 34.07 9.50
CA ASP A 177 -9.02 34.71 8.17
C ASP A 177 -10.21 35.63 7.90
N SER A 178 -11.12 35.81 8.87
CA SER A 178 -12.27 36.71 8.84
C SER A 178 -12.10 37.89 9.79
#